data_bdbb5682c5974007ae8922a05f22bdf3
#
_entry.id   bdbb5682c5974007ae8922a05f22bdf3
#
_cell.length_a   1.000
_cell.length_b   1.000
_cell.length_c   1.000
_cell.angle_alpha   90.00
_cell.angle_beta   90.00
_cell.angle_gamma   90.00
#
_symmetry.space_group_name_H-M   'P 1'
#
loop_
_entity.id
_entity.type
_entity.pdbx_description
1 polymer ?
#
loop_
_entity_poly.entity_id
_entity_poly.type
_entity_poly.pdbx_seq_one_letter_code
_entity_poly.pdbx_strand_id
1 'polypeptide(L)'
;SNTNSSSSSSSSSSSNADDVTSISGIQQEVSLSMRYRQMKEETLTRRIRVKRSGIHGWGVFARRDIAVDEIIAEYVGEAVRPIVADRRENEYDRQHTEGGLMGGCYMFRVDQEEIIDATRKGNHARFINHSCSANAYARIGVLPDMSSHIFVFALRKIFKGEEVTYDYQFPLEDNDQLECNCGAWNCKKRMN
;
A
#
# COMPACT_ATOMS: atom_id res chain seq x y z
N SER A 1 56.75 47.89 -25.08
CA SER A 1 56.23 46.54 -25.27
C SER A 1 54.83 46.38 -24.67
N ASN A 2 53.88 46.37 -25.54
CA ASN A 2 52.47 46.16 -25.32
C ASN A 2 52.17 44.72 -25.03
N THR A 3 51.27 44.43 -24.09
CA THR A 3 50.42 43.25 -24.10
C THR A 3 49.02 43.61 -23.66
N ASN A 4 48.09 43.51 -24.59
CA ASN A 4 46.65 43.50 -24.37
C ASN A 4 46.22 42.18 -23.73
N SER A 5 45.36 42.27 -22.72
CA SER A 5 44.59 41.12 -22.22
C SER A 5 43.10 41.47 -22.29
N SER A 6 42.42 40.79 -23.17
CA SER A 6 40.98 40.81 -23.38
C SER A 6 40.27 39.96 -22.32
N SER A 7 39.37 40.54 -21.57
CA SER A 7 38.47 39.89 -20.64
C SER A 7 37.21 39.38 -21.38
N SER A 8 37.01 38.07 -21.38
CA SER A 8 35.79 37.44 -21.85
C SER A 8 34.85 37.23 -20.68
N SER A 9 33.71 37.89 -20.73
CA SER A 9 32.57 37.70 -19.80
C SER A 9 31.79 36.46 -20.20
N SER A 10 31.78 35.46 -19.33
CA SER A 10 30.89 34.29 -19.43
C SER A 10 29.60 34.57 -18.72
N SER A 11 28.51 34.67 -19.47
CA SER A 11 27.14 34.71 -18.96
C SER A 11 26.69 33.29 -18.60
N SER A 12 26.51 33.01 -17.32
CA SER A 12 25.89 31.79 -16.82
C SER A 12 24.37 31.92 -16.91
N SER A 13 23.78 31.18 -17.83
CA SER A 13 22.35 30.96 -17.91
C SER A 13 21.95 29.91 -16.83
N SER A 14 21.31 30.36 -15.75
CA SER A 14 20.61 29.49 -14.79
C SER A 14 19.34 28.97 -15.46
N SER A 15 19.36 27.73 -15.89
CA SER A 15 18.15 27.01 -16.34
C SER A 15 17.36 26.54 -15.14
N ASN A 16 16.10 26.95 -15.09
CA ASN A 16 15.11 26.59 -14.08
C ASN A 16 14.90 25.08 -14.00
N ALA A 17 15.31 24.47 -12.88
CA ALA A 17 15.08 23.07 -12.58
C ALA A 17 13.70 22.81 -11.93
N ASP A 18 12.92 23.85 -11.68
CA ASP A 18 11.67 23.77 -10.90
C ASP A 18 10.44 23.38 -11.74
N ASP A 19 10.52 23.41 -13.07
CA ASP A 19 9.35 23.15 -13.93
C ASP A 19 9.16 21.67 -14.30
N VAL A 20 10.21 20.85 -14.18
CA VAL A 20 10.13 19.42 -14.52
C VAL A 20 9.45 18.60 -13.45
N THR A 21 9.51 19.03 -12.17
CA THR A 21 8.93 18.31 -11.03
C THR A 21 7.41 18.41 -11.02
N SER A 22 6.87 19.58 -11.39
CA SER A 22 5.41 19.82 -11.45
C SER A 22 4.74 19.04 -12.59
N ILE A 23 5.39 18.96 -13.77
CA ILE A 23 4.85 18.24 -14.94
C ILE A 23 4.82 16.73 -14.69
N SER A 24 5.84 16.16 -14.05
CA SER A 24 5.88 14.74 -13.72
C SER A 24 4.83 14.36 -12.68
N GLY A 25 4.54 15.22 -11.71
CA GLY A 25 3.49 15.04 -10.72
C GLY A 25 2.10 15.00 -11.35
N ILE A 26 1.79 15.96 -12.23
CA ILE A 26 0.49 16.03 -12.91
C ILE A 26 0.25 14.81 -13.81
N GLN A 27 1.25 14.36 -14.55
CA GLN A 27 1.14 13.17 -15.41
C GLN A 27 0.95 11.90 -14.59
N GLN A 28 1.55 11.80 -13.41
CA GLN A 28 1.41 10.65 -12.53
C GLN A 28 0.01 10.61 -11.88
N GLU A 29 -0.55 11.75 -11.51
CA GLU A 29 -1.91 11.85 -10.96
C GLU A 29 -2.97 11.48 -12.00
N VAL A 30 -2.87 12.00 -13.21
CA VAL A 30 -3.75 11.64 -14.33
C VAL A 30 -3.69 10.13 -14.59
N SER A 31 -2.49 9.55 -14.58
CA SER A 31 -2.29 8.11 -14.72
C SER A 31 -2.96 7.31 -13.58
N LEU A 32 -2.88 7.75 -12.32
CA LEU A 32 -3.52 7.11 -11.19
C LEU A 32 -5.04 7.14 -11.32
N SER A 33 -5.62 8.29 -11.65
CA SER A 33 -7.08 8.45 -11.84
C SER A 33 -7.61 7.57 -12.97
N MET A 34 -6.87 7.44 -14.07
CA MET A 34 -7.23 6.54 -15.16
C MET A 34 -7.17 5.08 -14.72
N ARG A 35 -6.11 4.66 -14.03
CA ARG A 35 -5.98 3.31 -13.48
C ARG A 35 -7.08 2.99 -12.47
N TYR A 36 -7.43 3.95 -11.62
CA TYR A 36 -8.52 3.79 -10.66
C TYR A 36 -9.87 3.60 -11.35
N ARG A 37 -10.17 4.41 -12.37
CA ARG A 37 -11.38 4.25 -13.19
C ARG A 37 -11.43 2.87 -13.84
N GLN A 38 -10.33 2.45 -14.46
CA GLN A 38 -10.23 1.13 -15.08
C GLN A 38 -10.42 -0.01 -14.04
N MET A 39 -9.85 0.16 -12.83
CA MET A 39 -10.07 -0.79 -11.74
C MET A 39 -11.55 -0.89 -11.37
N LYS A 40 -12.30 0.21 -11.38
CA LYS A 40 -13.74 0.24 -11.04
C LYS A 40 -14.64 -0.40 -12.10
N GLU A 41 -14.19 -0.51 -13.35
CA GLU A 41 -14.94 -1.19 -14.42
C GLU A 41 -15.04 -2.70 -14.18
N GLU A 42 -14.08 -3.29 -13.48
CA GLU A 42 -14.10 -4.70 -13.10
C GLU A 42 -14.44 -4.86 -11.62
N THR A 43 -15.42 -5.70 -11.30
CA THR A 43 -15.75 -5.99 -9.90
C THR A 43 -14.58 -6.67 -9.17
N LEU A 44 -14.38 -6.31 -7.91
CA LEU A 44 -13.30 -6.87 -7.09
C LEU A 44 -13.32 -8.41 -7.06
N THR A 45 -14.52 -9.01 -7.00
CA THR A 45 -14.72 -10.46 -6.97
C THR A 45 -14.37 -11.17 -8.30
N ARG A 46 -14.27 -10.46 -9.41
CA ARG A 46 -13.73 -11.03 -10.66
C ARG A 46 -12.20 -11.07 -10.66
N ARG A 47 -11.56 -10.11 -10.01
CA ARG A 47 -10.11 -9.96 -9.96
C ARG A 47 -9.47 -10.82 -8.88
N ILE A 48 -10.07 -10.85 -7.68
CA ILE A 48 -9.55 -11.58 -6.52
C ILE A 48 -10.63 -12.41 -5.82
N ARG A 49 -10.18 -13.34 -4.98
CA ARG A 49 -11.05 -14.12 -4.07
C ARG A 49 -10.34 -14.36 -2.74
N VAL A 50 -11.13 -14.48 -1.68
CA VAL A 50 -10.65 -14.85 -0.34
C VAL A 50 -10.78 -16.37 -0.17
N LYS A 51 -9.76 -17.01 0.38
CA LYS A 51 -9.75 -18.42 0.80
C LYS A 51 -8.73 -18.64 1.92
N ARG A 52 -8.70 -19.84 2.51
CA ARG A 52 -7.68 -20.19 3.52
C ARG A 52 -6.28 -20.03 2.94
N SER A 53 -5.40 -19.38 3.72
CA SER A 53 -4.01 -19.13 3.37
C SER A 53 -3.10 -20.15 4.05
N GLY A 54 -1.97 -20.45 3.42
CA GLY A 54 -0.88 -21.18 4.05
C GLY A 54 0.01 -20.29 4.94
N ILE A 55 -0.14 -18.96 4.83
CA ILE A 55 0.63 -17.99 5.62
C ILE A 55 -0.04 -17.76 6.97
N HIS A 56 -1.28 -17.25 6.92
CA HIS A 56 -2.08 -17.00 8.11
C HIS A 56 -3.57 -16.93 7.75
N GLY A 57 -4.42 -17.62 8.51
CA GLY A 57 -5.88 -17.52 8.49
C GLY A 57 -6.52 -17.50 7.10
N TRP A 58 -6.96 -16.31 6.68
CA TRP A 58 -7.50 -16.03 5.35
C TRP A 58 -6.48 -15.28 4.50
N GLY A 59 -6.51 -15.50 3.18
CA GLY A 59 -5.67 -14.82 2.22
C GLY A 59 -6.41 -14.43 0.96
N VAL A 60 -5.85 -13.52 0.19
CA VAL A 60 -6.39 -13.03 -1.07
C VAL A 60 -5.64 -13.67 -2.23
N PHE A 61 -6.38 -14.22 -3.18
CA PHE A 61 -5.83 -14.95 -4.33
C PHE A 61 -6.33 -14.38 -5.65
N ALA A 62 -5.43 -14.24 -6.61
CA ALA A 62 -5.75 -13.78 -7.95
C ALA A 62 -6.70 -14.77 -8.66
N ARG A 63 -7.75 -14.25 -9.29
CA ARG A 63 -8.69 -15.06 -10.12
C ARG A 63 -8.35 -15.05 -11.61
N ARG A 64 -7.51 -14.11 -12.03
CA ARG A 64 -6.89 -14.01 -13.34
C ARG A 64 -5.44 -13.58 -13.20
N ASP A 65 -4.70 -13.56 -14.28
CA ASP A 65 -3.39 -12.92 -14.32
C ASP A 65 -3.57 -11.40 -14.08
N ILE A 66 -2.68 -10.82 -13.27
CA ILE A 66 -2.62 -9.39 -12.93
C ILE A 66 -1.29 -8.87 -13.45
N ALA A 67 -1.33 -7.79 -14.20
CA ALA A 67 -0.13 -7.18 -14.78
C ALA A 67 0.67 -6.40 -13.74
N VAL A 68 1.95 -6.16 -14.04
CA VAL A 68 2.80 -5.25 -13.23
C VAL A 68 2.15 -3.88 -13.16
N ASP A 69 2.21 -3.23 -11.99
CA ASP A 69 1.62 -1.91 -11.72
C ASP A 69 0.08 -1.83 -11.88
N GLU A 70 -0.60 -2.95 -12.12
CA GLU A 70 -2.06 -2.96 -12.09
C GLU A 70 -2.58 -2.77 -10.66
N ILE A 71 -3.63 -1.96 -10.48
CA ILE A 71 -4.32 -1.83 -9.19
C ILE A 71 -5.13 -3.10 -8.95
N ILE A 72 -4.72 -3.86 -7.93
CA ILE A 72 -5.37 -5.10 -7.50
C ILE A 72 -6.67 -4.79 -6.76
N ALA A 73 -6.58 -3.88 -5.79
CA ALA A 73 -7.67 -3.49 -4.92
C ALA A 73 -7.41 -2.12 -4.30
N GLU A 74 -8.48 -1.48 -3.87
CA GLU A 74 -8.45 -0.38 -2.91
C GLU A 74 -8.66 -0.98 -1.51
N TYR A 75 -7.85 -0.58 -0.53
CA TYR A 75 -8.06 -0.93 0.88
C TYR A 75 -9.06 0.05 1.48
N VAL A 76 -10.22 -0.43 1.88
CA VAL A 76 -11.36 0.39 2.32
C VAL A 76 -11.72 0.04 3.75
N GLY A 77 -12.07 1.05 4.54
CA GLY A 77 -12.51 0.91 5.93
C GLY A 77 -13.11 2.21 6.45
N GLU A 78 -13.28 2.30 7.76
CA GLU A 78 -13.67 3.53 8.45
C GLU A 78 -12.41 4.34 8.76
N ALA A 79 -12.38 5.60 8.33
CA ALA A 79 -11.34 6.55 8.71
C ALA A 79 -11.50 6.92 10.20
N VAL A 80 -10.49 6.68 11.00
CA VAL A 80 -10.49 6.96 12.43
C VAL A 80 -9.18 7.63 12.86
N ARG A 81 -9.25 8.42 13.93
CA ARG A 81 -8.04 8.99 14.56
C ARG A 81 -7.30 7.91 15.36
N PRO A 82 -5.96 8.03 15.56
CA PRO A 82 -5.16 7.06 16.30
C PRO A 82 -5.74 6.67 17.66
N ILE A 83 -6.15 7.66 18.46
CA ILE A 83 -6.75 7.40 19.79
C ILE A 83 -8.03 6.53 19.73
N VAL A 84 -8.78 6.58 18.62
CA VAL A 84 -9.97 5.73 18.42
C VAL A 84 -9.54 4.35 17.94
N ALA A 85 -8.51 4.28 17.08
CA ALA A 85 -7.94 3.02 16.62
C ALA A 85 -7.42 2.20 17.80
N ASP A 86 -6.59 2.78 18.69
CA ASP A 86 -6.03 2.12 19.87
C ASP A 86 -7.12 1.55 20.78
N ARG A 87 -8.20 2.34 21.00
CA ARG A 87 -9.35 1.86 21.79
C ARG A 87 -10.06 0.69 21.13
N ARG A 88 -10.25 0.75 19.79
CA ARG A 88 -10.90 -0.32 19.03
C ARG A 88 -10.04 -1.58 18.98
N GLU A 89 -8.73 -1.46 18.83
CA GLU A 89 -7.79 -2.56 18.84
C GLU A 89 -7.87 -3.33 20.15
N ASN A 90 -7.76 -2.65 21.29
CA ASN A 90 -7.95 -3.25 22.61
C ASN A 90 -9.32 -3.96 22.77
N GLU A 91 -10.38 -3.41 22.20
CA GLU A 91 -11.71 -4.03 22.22
C GLU A 91 -11.79 -5.27 21.32
N TYR A 92 -11.15 -5.24 20.15
CA TYR A 92 -11.11 -6.37 19.22
C TYR A 92 -10.29 -7.52 19.79
N ASP A 93 -9.16 -7.26 20.43
CA ASP A 93 -8.31 -8.25 21.07
C ASP A 93 -9.05 -8.94 22.24
N ARG A 94 -9.77 -8.16 23.05
CA ARG A 94 -10.61 -8.71 24.11
C ARG A 94 -11.69 -9.64 23.54
N GLN A 95 -12.40 -9.21 22.51
CA GLN A 95 -13.44 -10.01 21.85
C GLN A 95 -12.87 -11.28 21.21
N HIS A 96 -11.66 -11.21 20.66
CA HIS A 96 -10.97 -12.37 20.09
C HIS A 96 -10.62 -13.40 21.19
N THR A 97 -10.10 -12.95 22.32
CA THR A 97 -9.74 -13.80 23.48
C THR A 97 -10.97 -14.47 24.10
N GLU A 98 -12.10 -13.81 24.11
CA GLU A 98 -13.38 -14.34 24.61
C GLU A 98 -14.11 -15.25 23.61
N GLY A 99 -13.49 -15.59 22.47
CA GLY A 99 -14.06 -16.48 21.44
C GLY A 99 -15.11 -15.82 20.55
N GLY A 100 -15.18 -14.49 20.54
CA GLY A 100 -16.20 -13.72 19.82
C GLY A 100 -15.96 -13.59 18.32
N LEU A 101 -15.02 -12.81 17.88
CA LEU A 101 -14.83 -12.50 16.45
C LEU A 101 -13.79 -13.41 15.79
N MET A 102 -14.18 -14.01 14.66
CA MET A 102 -13.24 -14.71 13.79
C MET A 102 -12.41 -13.69 12.99
N GLY A 103 -11.17 -13.47 13.40
CA GLY A 103 -10.18 -12.69 12.66
C GLY A 103 -9.71 -11.46 13.43
N GLY A 104 -8.42 -11.23 13.41
CA GLY A 104 -7.74 -10.15 14.11
C GLY A 104 -8.17 -8.74 13.70
N CYS A 105 -7.51 -7.77 14.24
CA CYS A 105 -7.66 -6.37 13.92
C CYS A 105 -7.11 -6.10 12.49
N TYR A 106 -7.87 -5.38 11.67
CA TYR A 106 -7.51 -5.02 10.29
C TYR A 106 -7.44 -3.50 10.15
N MET A 107 -6.29 -2.94 10.50
CA MET A 107 -6.06 -1.51 10.44
C MET A 107 -4.90 -1.16 9.50
N PHE A 108 -5.01 -0.06 8.79
CA PHE A 108 -3.97 0.48 7.93
C PHE A 108 -3.71 1.93 8.31
N ARG A 109 -2.49 2.24 8.72
CA ARG A 109 -2.08 3.61 9.05
C ARG A 109 -1.81 4.40 7.77
N VAL A 110 -2.57 5.47 7.56
CA VAL A 110 -2.39 6.39 6.42
C VAL A 110 -1.26 7.37 6.73
N ASP A 111 -1.34 8.02 7.90
CA ASP A 111 -0.35 8.97 8.41
C ASP A 111 -0.42 9.05 9.94
N GLN A 112 0.06 10.16 10.52
CA GLN A 112 0.05 10.37 11.98
C GLN A 112 -1.34 10.67 12.54
N GLU A 113 -2.29 11.10 11.71
CA GLU A 113 -3.61 11.56 12.12
C GLU A 113 -4.73 10.59 11.71
N GLU A 114 -4.47 9.72 10.72
CA GLU A 114 -5.51 8.90 10.13
C GLU A 114 -5.12 7.41 10.03
N ILE A 115 -6.04 6.57 10.45
CA ILE A 115 -5.98 5.11 10.33
C ILE A 115 -7.27 4.63 9.67
N ILE A 116 -7.17 3.71 8.73
CA ILE A 116 -8.32 3.05 8.12
C ILE A 116 -8.59 1.72 8.85
N ASP A 117 -9.69 1.66 9.56
CA ASP A 117 -10.17 0.46 10.24
C ASP A 117 -11.12 -0.34 9.33
N ALA A 118 -10.63 -1.44 8.80
CA ALA A 118 -11.38 -2.36 7.95
C ALA A 118 -11.98 -3.56 8.71
N THR A 119 -11.87 -3.61 10.04
CA THR A 119 -12.26 -4.76 10.85
C THR A 119 -13.75 -5.06 10.76
N ARG A 120 -14.59 -4.03 10.91
CA ARG A 120 -16.05 -4.17 10.84
C ARG A 120 -16.63 -3.77 9.49
N LYS A 121 -16.04 -2.76 8.83
CA LYS A 121 -16.48 -2.25 7.53
C LYS A 121 -15.28 -2.16 6.60
N GLY A 122 -15.15 -3.10 5.69
CA GLY A 122 -14.06 -3.16 4.74
C GLY A 122 -14.39 -4.08 3.58
N ASN A 123 -13.44 -4.21 2.66
CA ASN A 123 -13.55 -5.14 1.54
C ASN A 123 -12.56 -6.32 1.67
N HIS A 124 -12.43 -7.11 0.61
CA HIS A 124 -11.55 -8.29 0.60
C HIS A 124 -10.06 -7.95 0.75
N ALA A 125 -9.62 -6.71 0.46
CA ALA A 125 -8.22 -6.30 0.56
C ALA A 125 -7.65 -6.42 1.98
N ARG A 126 -8.49 -6.34 3.01
CA ARG A 126 -8.08 -6.52 4.41
C ARG A 126 -7.45 -7.89 4.69
N PHE A 127 -7.76 -8.90 3.89
CA PHE A 127 -7.22 -10.26 4.04
C PHE A 127 -5.92 -10.51 3.25
N ILE A 128 -5.32 -9.47 2.66
CA ILE A 128 -4.02 -9.61 2.02
C ILE A 128 -2.96 -9.80 3.12
N ASN A 129 -2.25 -10.93 3.09
CA ASN A 129 -1.24 -11.27 4.08
C ASN A 129 0.10 -10.56 3.84
N HIS A 130 0.92 -10.49 4.89
CA HIS A 130 2.30 -10.06 4.79
C HIS A 130 3.17 -11.15 4.13
N SER A 131 4.17 -10.70 3.36
CA SER A 131 5.28 -11.53 2.93
C SER A 131 6.57 -10.71 2.82
N CYS A 132 7.69 -11.28 3.32
CA CYS A 132 9.03 -10.72 3.11
C CYS A 132 9.48 -10.78 1.63
N SER A 133 8.80 -11.58 0.80
CA SER A 133 8.97 -11.63 -0.66
C SER A 133 7.63 -11.32 -1.34
N ALA A 134 7.12 -10.13 -1.06
CA ALA A 134 5.82 -9.67 -1.52
C ALA A 134 5.73 -9.58 -3.05
N ASN A 135 4.54 -9.84 -3.60
CA ASN A 135 4.24 -9.66 -5.02
C ASN A 135 3.38 -8.42 -5.30
N ALA A 136 3.00 -7.70 -4.25
CA ALA A 136 2.25 -6.45 -4.31
C ALA A 136 2.86 -5.42 -3.35
N TYR A 137 2.44 -4.16 -3.48
CA TYR A 137 2.77 -3.09 -2.55
C TYR A 137 1.56 -2.19 -2.33
N ALA A 138 1.45 -1.62 -1.14
CA ALA A 138 0.42 -0.64 -0.81
C ALA A 138 0.97 0.78 -1.01
N ARG A 139 0.13 1.67 -1.53
CA ARG A 139 0.46 3.08 -1.74
C ARG A 139 -0.76 3.95 -1.49
N ILE A 140 -0.55 5.03 -0.73
CA ILE A 140 -1.53 6.09 -0.61
C ILE A 140 -1.47 6.97 -1.87
N GLY A 141 -2.61 7.22 -2.47
CA GLY A 141 -2.76 8.08 -3.64
C GLY A 141 -3.86 9.10 -3.41
N VAL A 142 -3.62 10.32 -3.86
CA VAL A 142 -4.61 11.40 -3.82
C VAL A 142 -5.27 11.50 -5.20
N LEU A 143 -6.58 11.52 -5.23
CA LEU A 143 -7.35 11.71 -6.45
C LEU A 143 -7.60 13.20 -6.72
N PRO A 144 -8.03 13.60 -7.93
CA PRO A 144 -8.25 15.00 -8.27
C PRO A 144 -9.30 15.73 -7.41
N ASP A 145 -10.18 14.99 -6.74
CA ASP A 145 -11.14 15.50 -5.77
C ASP A 145 -10.54 15.70 -4.36
N MET A 146 -9.21 15.58 -4.25
CA MET A 146 -8.43 15.67 -3.01
C MET A 146 -8.70 14.54 -2.00
N SER A 147 -9.43 13.49 -2.38
CA SER A 147 -9.63 12.31 -1.54
C SER A 147 -8.38 11.42 -1.52
N SER A 148 -7.98 10.98 -0.33
CA SER A 148 -6.89 10.02 -0.14
C SER A 148 -7.43 8.59 -0.18
N HIS A 149 -6.74 7.73 -0.91
CA HIS A 149 -7.09 6.33 -1.07
C HIS A 149 -5.87 5.44 -0.87
N ILE A 150 -6.05 4.24 -0.34
CA ILE A 150 -4.99 3.24 -0.22
C ILE A 150 -5.17 2.24 -1.35
N PHE A 151 -4.23 2.21 -2.27
CA PHE A 151 -4.23 1.29 -3.39
C PHE A 151 -3.20 0.19 -3.19
N VAL A 152 -3.58 -1.04 -3.50
CA VAL A 152 -2.67 -2.19 -3.59
C VAL A 152 -2.36 -2.44 -5.06
N PHE A 153 -1.08 -2.30 -5.43
CA PHE A 153 -0.56 -2.51 -6.79
C PHE A 153 0.21 -3.81 -6.88
N ALA A 154 0.21 -4.41 -8.06
CA ALA A 154 1.08 -5.54 -8.34
C ALA A 154 2.53 -5.07 -8.54
N LEU A 155 3.45 -5.57 -7.71
CA LEU A 155 4.89 -5.29 -7.80
C LEU A 155 5.53 -6.03 -8.99
N ARG A 156 5.00 -7.20 -9.32
CA ARG A 156 5.35 -8.04 -10.47
C ARG A 156 4.09 -8.66 -11.06
N LYS A 157 4.22 -9.34 -12.19
CA LYS A 157 3.11 -10.16 -12.69
C LYS A 157 2.69 -11.17 -11.63
N ILE A 158 1.39 -11.24 -11.33
CA ILE A 158 0.78 -12.21 -10.42
C ILE A 158 -0.08 -13.15 -11.26
N PHE A 159 0.18 -14.44 -11.15
CA PHE A 159 -0.54 -15.44 -11.93
C PHE A 159 -1.87 -15.82 -11.29
N LYS A 160 -2.81 -16.25 -12.11
CA LYS A 160 -4.08 -16.79 -11.62
C LYS A 160 -3.86 -17.89 -10.60
N GLY A 161 -4.48 -17.76 -9.43
CA GLY A 161 -4.37 -18.70 -8.31
C GLY A 161 -3.27 -18.38 -7.32
N GLU A 162 -2.37 -17.46 -7.62
CA GLU A 162 -1.31 -17.00 -6.72
C GLU A 162 -1.90 -16.17 -5.59
N GLU A 163 -1.35 -16.30 -4.38
CA GLU A 163 -1.71 -15.45 -3.24
C GLU A 163 -1.10 -14.06 -3.40
N VAL A 164 -1.91 -13.03 -3.23
CA VAL A 164 -1.47 -11.63 -3.20
C VAL A 164 -0.95 -11.33 -1.81
N THR A 165 0.25 -10.79 -1.73
CA THR A 165 0.90 -10.42 -0.46
C THR A 165 1.62 -9.09 -0.60
N TYR A 166 1.69 -8.29 0.49
CA TYR A 166 2.52 -7.09 0.52
C TYR A 166 3.33 -7.01 1.82
N ASP A 167 4.40 -6.22 1.82
CA ASP A 167 5.19 -5.95 3.02
C ASP A 167 4.45 -4.92 3.89
N TYR A 168 4.08 -5.31 5.12
CA TYR A 168 3.31 -4.45 6.02
C TYR A 168 4.10 -3.26 6.54
N GLN A 169 5.45 -3.39 6.57
CA GLN A 169 6.35 -2.33 7.04
C GLN A 169 5.97 -1.82 8.43
N PHE A 170 5.63 -2.74 9.34
CA PHE A 170 5.35 -2.34 10.71
C PHE A 170 6.56 -1.67 11.35
N PRO A 171 6.35 -0.62 12.16
CA PRO A 171 7.44 0.02 12.88
C PRO A 171 8.14 -0.98 13.82
N LEU A 172 9.45 -0.80 14.01
CA LEU A 172 10.20 -1.54 15.01
C LEU A 172 9.83 -0.98 16.38
N GLU A 173 9.05 -1.72 17.14
CA GLU A 173 8.80 -1.44 18.54
C GLU A 173 9.68 -2.36 19.40
N ASP A 174 10.33 -1.83 20.43
CA ASP A 174 11.40 -2.51 21.17
C ASP A 174 10.98 -3.82 21.85
N ASN A 175 9.68 -4.07 22.03
CA ASN A 175 9.14 -5.21 22.76
C ASN A 175 8.17 -6.12 21.96
N ASP A 176 7.74 -5.75 20.75
CA ASP A 176 6.79 -6.54 19.97
C ASP A 176 7.38 -6.98 18.63
N GLN A 177 8.04 -8.14 18.64
CA GLN A 177 8.43 -8.81 17.40
C GLN A 177 7.26 -9.68 16.91
N LEU A 178 6.53 -9.16 15.92
CA LEU A 178 5.48 -9.94 15.26
C LEU A 178 6.10 -11.03 14.37
N GLU A 179 5.83 -12.29 14.69
CA GLU A 179 6.36 -13.42 13.95
C GLU A 179 5.85 -13.45 12.50
N CYS A 180 6.77 -13.70 11.57
CA CYS A 180 6.46 -13.88 10.16
C CYS A 180 6.55 -15.34 9.73
N ASN A 181 5.44 -15.88 9.24
CA ASN A 181 5.29 -17.23 8.73
C ASN A 181 5.07 -17.30 7.21
N CYS A 182 5.54 -16.28 6.45
CA CYS A 182 5.27 -16.17 5.01
C CYS A 182 5.86 -17.28 4.14
N GLY A 183 6.79 -18.09 4.68
CA GLY A 183 7.43 -19.20 3.97
C GLY A 183 8.38 -18.79 2.84
N ALA A 184 8.64 -17.49 2.64
CA ALA A 184 9.59 -17.03 1.64
C ALA A 184 11.02 -17.49 1.97
N TRP A 185 11.83 -17.76 0.95
CA TRP A 185 13.23 -18.18 1.12
C TRP A 185 14.07 -17.12 1.86
N ASN A 186 13.72 -15.84 1.72
CA ASN A 186 14.36 -14.69 2.38
C ASN A 186 13.55 -14.18 3.59
N CYS A 187 12.71 -15.02 4.18
CA CYS A 187 11.87 -14.62 5.31
C CYS A 187 12.72 -14.13 6.48
N LYS A 188 12.46 -12.91 6.93
CA LYS A 188 13.13 -12.28 8.08
C LYS A 188 12.71 -12.87 9.43
N LYS A 189 11.69 -13.77 9.44
CA LYS A 189 11.03 -14.35 10.63
C LYS A 189 10.26 -13.32 11.47
N ARG A 190 10.22 -12.08 11.05
CA ARG A 190 9.48 -10.98 11.68
C ARG A 190 8.83 -10.10 10.61
N MET A 191 7.74 -9.41 10.96
CA MET A 191 7.01 -8.51 10.05
C MET A 191 7.43 -7.04 10.19
N ASN A 192 8.34 -6.76 11.12
CA ASN A 192 8.91 -5.43 11.42
C ASN A 192 10.43 -5.43 11.33
#